data_f569e3a443f9f0beffd3744f775c8a38
#
_entry.id   f569e3a443f9f0beffd3744f775c8a38
#
_cell.length_a   1.000
_cell.length_b   1.000
_cell.length_c   1.000
_cell.angle_alpha   90.00
_cell.angle_beta   90.00
_cell.angle_gamma   90.00
#
_symmetry.space_group_name_H-M   'P 1'
#
loop_
_entity.id
_entity.type
_entity.pdbx_description
1 polymer ?
#
loop_
_entity_poly.entity_id
_entity_poly.type
_entity_poly.pdbx_seq_one_letter_code
_entity_poly.pdbx_strand_id
1 'polypeptide(L)'
;PAPPRPRPHFWVIPGVWVAGIPLQDLTLPEAEEALRRGWGEVGPRHLTLRDGDRQWVVPLEELGITWDVAATARAAMALGHTGSFANDWLARLRGLRNGVTVAPVWSFDEGRANVTLRGLASEIDRQPRSATLNLEGPLPRSEPATAGRELDVAATRWRLGQVLTSGLPQSLDLAIRPLAPTVADAEGARKRAEELLARQVTVVYDE
;
A
#
# COMPACT_ATOMS: atom_id res chain seq x y z
N PRO A 1 17.57 -8.09 -52.88
CA PRO A 1 17.33 -7.45 -51.61
C PRO A 1 16.22 -6.42 -51.80
N ALA A 2 15.08 -6.62 -51.11
CA ALA A 2 13.98 -5.70 -51.17
C ALA A 2 14.41 -4.34 -50.53
N PRO A 3 13.97 -3.19 -51.06
CA PRO A 3 14.33 -1.91 -50.49
C PRO A 3 13.74 -1.77 -49.06
N PRO A 4 14.42 -1.10 -48.15
CA PRO A 4 13.90 -0.89 -46.83
C PRO A 4 12.58 -0.14 -46.93
N ARG A 5 11.53 -0.71 -46.32
CA ARG A 5 10.20 -0.06 -46.27
C ARG A 5 10.33 1.26 -45.57
N PRO A 6 9.72 2.34 -46.09
CA PRO A 6 9.72 3.63 -45.37
C PRO A 6 9.09 3.39 -44.00
N ARG A 7 9.83 3.67 -42.95
CA ARG A 7 9.38 3.53 -41.55
C ARG A 7 8.39 4.65 -41.27
N PRO A 8 7.10 4.38 -41.05
CA PRO A 8 6.16 5.42 -40.64
C PRO A 8 6.57 5.96 -39.26
N HIS A 9 6.20 7.20 -38.95
CA HIS A 9 6.57 7.95 -37.74
C HIS A 9 6.00 7.39 -36.41
N PHE A 10 5.57 6.14 -36.36
CA PHE A 10 4.85 5.49 -35.25
C PHE A 10 5.57 4.30 -34.66
N TRP A 11 6.89 4.36 -34.52
CA TRP A 11 7.70 3.30 -33.94
C TRP A 11 8.39 3.77 -32.68
N VAL A 12 8.51 2.85 -31.68
CA VAL A 12 9.29 3.12 -30.48
C VAL A 12 10.76 3.37 -30.88
N ILE A 13 11.34 4.44 -30.36
CA ILE A 13 12.73 4.79 -30.66
C ILE A 13 13.71 3.70 -30.20
N PRO A 14 14.91 3.57 -30.83
CA PRO A 14 15.93 2.62 -30.38
C PRO A 14 16.34 2.85 -28.93
N GLY A 15 16.60 1.74 -28.21
CA GLY A 15 17.09 1.75 -26.83
C GLY A 15 16.03 1.98 -25.75
N VAL A 16 14.74 1.87 -26.07
CA VAL A 16 13.65 1.92 -25.08
C VAL A 16 13.36 0.55 -24.49
N TRP A 17 13.30 0.48 -23.17
CA TRP A 17 13.03 -0.70 -22.38
C TRP A 17 11.91 -0.42 -21.38
N VAL A 18 11.10 -1.44 -21.09
CA VAL A 18 10.11 -1.43 -20.00
C VAL A 18 10.32 -2.68 -19.16
N ALA A 19 10.68 -2.52 -17.89
CA ALA A 19 10.92 -3.63 -16.96
C ALA A 19 11.81 -4.76 -17.54
N GLY A 20 12.85 -4.38 -18.30
CA GLY A 20 13.76 -5.35 -18.95
C GLY A 20 13.27 -5.89 -20.30
N ILE A 21 12.08 -5.50 -20.76
CA ILE A 21 11.52 -5.89 -22.06
C ILE A 21 11.93 -4.85 -23.12
N PRO A 22 12.65 -5.22 -24.20
CA PRO A 22 13.02 -4.29 -25.25
C PRO A 22 11.83 -3.97 -26.15
N LEU A 23 11.59 -2.67 -26.42
CA LEU A 23 10.50 -2.20 -27.27
C LEU A 23 10.99 -1.50 -28.54
N GLN A 24 12.27 -1.41 -28.75
CA GLN A 24 12.86 -0.72 -29.88
C GLN A 24 12.31 -1.22 -31.23
N ASP A 25 12.11 -0.29 -32.15
CA ASP A 25 11.64 -0.59 -33.53
C ASP A 25 10.26 -1.30 -33.63
N LEU A 26 9.49 -1.35 -32.53
CA LEU A 26 8.14 -1.92 -32.51
C LEU A 26 7.09 -0.83 -32.77
N THR A 27 6.04 -1.21 -33.49
CA THR A 27 4.79 -0.43 -33.58
C THR A 27 4.01 -0.54 -32.27
N LEU A 28 3.00 0.31 -32.04
CA LEU A 28 2.19 0.27 -30.83
C LEU A 28 1.57 -1.11 -30.56
N PRO A 29 0.92 -1.80 -31.54
CA PRO A 29 0.38 -3.14 -31.30
C PRO A 29 1.45 -4.18 -30.98
N GLU A 30 2.61 -4.11 -31.65
CA GLU A 30 3.73 -5.03 -31.42
C GLU A 30 4.35 -4.79 -30.03
N ALA A 31 4.48 -3.53 -29.60
CA ALA A 31 4.94 -3.17 -28.26
C ALA A 31 3.99 -3.70 -27.19
N GLU A 32 2.67 -3.51 -27.36
CA GLU A 32 1.69 -4.07 -26.42
C GLU A 32 1.78 -5.60 -26.31
N GLU A 33 1.95 -6.28 -27.43
CA GLU A 33 2.06 -7.73 -27.45
C GLU A 33 3.39 -8.22 -26.85
N ALA A 34 4.50 -7.51 -27.10
CA ALA A 34 5.79 -7.80 -26.49
C ALA A 34 5.72 -7.62 -24.97
N LEU A 35 5.06 -6.55 -24.50
CA LEU A 35 4.84 -6.29 -23.09
C LEU A 35 3.97 -7.36 -22.43
N ARG A 36 2.83 -7.77 -23.03
CA ARG A 36 1.98 -8.84 -22.48
C ARG A 36 2.74 -10.15 -22.31
N ARG A 37 3.51 -10.56 -23.30
CA ARG A 37 4.31 -11.79 -23.24
C ARG A 37 5.42 -11.72 -22.20
N GLY A 38 6.23 -10.66 -22.26
CA GLY A 38 7.38 -10.51 -21.36
C GLY A 38 6.99 -10.29 -19.90
N TRP A 39 5.84 -9.67 -19.62
CA TRP A 39 5.38 -9.43 -18.25
C TRP A 39 5.04 -10.69 -17.48
N GLY A 40 4.49 -11.69 -18.16
CA GLY A 40 4.18 -12.99 -17.55
C GLY A 40 5.39 -13.67 -16.90
N GLU A 41 6.60 -13.33 -17.36
CA GLU A 41 7.85 -13.90 -16.89
C GLU A 41 8.55 -13.03 -15.83
N VAL A 42 8.47 -11.70 -15.93
CA VAL A 42 9.28 -10.78 -15.10
C VAL A 42 8.48 -9.86 -14.19
N GLY A 43 7.16 -9.76 -14.37
CA GLY A 43 6.32 -8.85 -13.61
C GLY A 43 6.11 -9.28 -12.15
N PRO A 44 6.11 -8.33 -11.19
CA PRO A 44 5.71 -8.63 -9.82
C PRO A 44 4.24 -9.05 -9.77
N ARG A 45 3.93 -10.06 -8.97
CA ARG A 45 2.57 -10.59 -8.81
C ARG A 45 1.97 -10.29 -7.45
N HIS A 46 2.78 -9.91 -6.49
CA HIS A 46 2.41 -9.70 -5.10
C HIS A 46 3.01 -8.42 -4.56
N LEU A 47 2.34 -7.84 -3.57
CA LEU A 47 2.85 -6.78 -2.73
C LEU A 47 2.89 -7.27 -1.29
N THR A 48 3.99 -7.02 -0.59
CA THR A 48 4.10 -7.33 0.84
C THR A 48 3.59 -6.13 1.64
N LEU A 49 2.47 -6.31 2.36
CA LEU A 49 1.96 -5.35 3.33
C LEU A 49 2.56 -5.63 4.70
N ARG A 50 2.99 -4.59 5.43
CA ARG A 50 3.74 -4.74 6.68
C ARG A 50 3.09 -3.97 7.83
N ASP A 51 3.14 -4.56 9.02
CA ASP A 51 2.76 -3.97 10.28
C ASP A 51 3.74 -4.43 11.37
N GLY A 52 4.81 -3.67 11.57
CA GLY A 52 5.95 -4.09 12.40
C GLY A 52 6.56 -5.38 11.87
N ASP A 53 6.56 -6.42 12.71
CA ASP A 53 7.11 -7.74 12.36
C ASP A 53 6.12 -8.63 11.58
N ARG A 54 4.85 -8.23 11.50
CA ARG A 54 3.85 -8.97 10.75
C ARG A 54 3.85 -8.57 9.28
N GLN A 55 3.68 -9.57 8.41
CA GLN A 55 3.69 -9.36 6.96
C GLN A 55 2.57 -10.18 6.31
N TRP A 56 1.95 -9.59 5.29
CA TRP A 56 0.96 -10.24 4.43
C TRP A 56 1.41 -10.09 2.98
N VAL A 57 1.54 -11.22 2.29
CA VAL A 57 1.85 -11.26 0.86
C VAL A 57 0.53 -11.32 0.11
N VAL A 58 0.14 -10.21 -0.52
CA VAL A 58 -1.16 -10.06 -1.16
C VAL A 58 -1.00 -9.97 -2.68
N PRO A 59 -1.76 -10.75 -3.47
CA PRO A 59 -1.77 -10.61 -4.92
C PRO A 59 -2.15 -9.18 -5.35
N LEU A 60 -1.46 -8.65 -6.36
CA LEU A 60 -1.73 -7.30 -6.86
C LEU A 60 -3.18 -7.14 -7.34
N GLU A 61 -3.72 -8.18 -7.98
CA GLU A 61 -5.10 -8.18 -8.48
C GLU A 61 -6.14 -8.03 -7.35
N GLU A 62 -5.89 -8.63 -6.19
CA GLU A 62 -6.74 -8.47 -5.00
C GLU A 62 -6.66 -7.06 -4.42
N LEU A 63 -5.50 -6.41 -4.55
CA LEU A 63 -5.33 -5.00 -4.20
C LEU A 63 -5.85 -4.04 -5.30
N GLY A 64 -6.46 -4.57 -6.35
CA GLY A 64 -6.95 -3.76 -7.46
C GLY A 64 -5.84 -3.13 -8.30
N ILE A 65 -4.61 -3.63 -8.19
CA ILE A 65 -3.44 -3.13 -8.93
C ILE A 65 -3.26 -3.99 -10.16
N THR A 66 -3.41 -3.38 -11.32
CA THR A 66 -3.20 -4.05 -12.61
C THR A 66 -2.25 -3.24 -13.47
N TRP A 67 -1.48 -3.92 -14.30
CA TRP A 67 -0.61 -3.24 -15.22
C TRP A 67 -1.37 -2.80 -16.48
N ASP A 68 -1.33 -1.50 -16.77
CA ASP A 68 -1.91 -0.95 -18.00
C ASP A 68 -0.88 -1.03 -19.14
N VAL A 69 -0.93 -2.15 -19.86
CA VAL A 69 -0.05 -2.42 -21.00
C VAL A 69 -0.20 -1.35 -22.07
N ALA A 70 -1.44 -0.95 -22.38
CA ALA A 70 -1.71 0.00 -23.44
C ALA A 70 -1.21 1.40 -23.09
N ALA A 71 -1.41 1.85 -21.84
CA ALA A 71 -0.86 3.12 -21.37
C ALA A 71 0.68 3.07 -21.33
N THR A 72 1.26 1.96 -20.90
CA THR A 72 2.72 1.77 -20.87
C THR A 72 3.33 1.82 -22.29
N ALA A 73 2.73 1.12 -23.25
CA ALA A 73 3.18 1.15 -24.65
C ALA A 73 3.08 2.54 -25.25
N ARG A 74 1.98 3.27 -24.96
CA ARG A 74 1.82 4.68 -25.38
C ARG A 74 2.86 5.59 -24.75
N ALA A 75 3.17 5.41 -23.46
CA ALA A 75 4.23 6.17 -22.79
C ALA A 75 5.60 5.91 -23.39
N ALA A 76 5.93 4.66 -23.73
CA ALA A 76 7.16 4.30 -24.43
C ALA A 76 7.23 4.94 -25.83
N MET A 77 6.12 4.98 -26.53
CA MET A 77 6.03 5.61 -27.86
C MET A 77 6.16 7.13 -27.82
N ALA A 78 5.63 7.79 -26.79
CA ALA A 78 5.71 9.23 -26.62
C ALA A 78 7.15 9.73 -26.44
N LEU A 79 8.05 8.86 -26.00
CA LEU A 79 9.48 9.17 -25.96
C LEU A 79 10.01 9.35 -27.39
N GLY A 80 10.57 10.53 -27.65
CA GLY A 80 11.12 10.87 -28.98
C GLY A 80 10.10 11.35 -30.01
N HIS A 81 8.87 11.62 -29.57
CA HIS A 81 7.81 12.25 -30.38
C HIS A 81 7.23 13.49 -29.68
N THR A 82 8.08 14.27 -29.02
CA THR A 82 7.66 15.47 -28.26
C THR A 82 7.32 16.68 -29.14
N GLY A 83 7.37 16.51 -30.48
CA GLY A 83 7.12 17.57 -31.44
C GLY A 83 8.23 18.59 -31.59
N SER A 84 9.35 18.43 -30.88
CA SER A 84 10.55 19.27 -31.01
C SER A 84 11.68 18.44 -31.65
N PHE A 85 12.03 18.78 -32.87
CA PHE A 85 13.03 18.06 -33.69
C PHE A 85 14.37 17.87 -32.97
N ALA A 86 14.80 18.86 -32.20
CA ALA A 86 16.07 18.83 -31.45
C ALA A 86 15.99 17.89 -30.25
N ASN A 87 14.86 17.88 -29.52
CA ASN A 87 14.66 17.01 -28.35
C ASN A 87 14.46 15.55 -28.76
N ASP A 88 13.75 15.30 -29.85
CA ASP A 88 13.54 13.97 -30.39
C ASP A 88 14.84 13.34 -30.91
N TRP A 89 15.72 14.16 -31.54
CA TRP A 89 17.04 13.70 -31.99
C TRP A 89 17.96 13.40 -30.80
N LEU A 90 17.99 14.25 -29.78
CA LEU A 90 18.76 14.04 -28.55
C LEU A 90 18.26 12.81 -27.76
N ALA A 91 16.94 12.58 -27.71
CA ALA A 91 16.35 11.40 -27.08
C ALA A 91 16.77 10.10 -27.80
N ARG A 92 16.79 10.11 -29.15
CA ARG A 92 17.29 8.97 -29.95
C ARG A 92 18.77 8.71 -29.71
N LEU A 93 19.61 9.74 -29.65
CA LEU A 93 21.05 9.58 -29.36
C LEU A 93 21.31 9.05 -27.94
N ARG A 94 20.55 9.54 -26.94
CA ARG A 94 20.64 9.01 -25.57
C ARG A 94 20.17 7.57 -25.48
N GLY A 95 19.07 7.23 -26.15
CA GLY A 95 18.56 5.85 -26.24
C GLY A 95 19.57 4.90 -26.83
N LEU A 96 20.27 5.28 -27.90
CA LEU A 96 21.32 4.47 -28.53
C LEU A 96 22.56 4.28 -27.65
N ARG A 97 22.85 5.22 -26.76
CA ARG A 97 24.10 5.20 -25.98
C ARG A 97 23.94 4.61 -24.58
N ASN A 98 22.80 4.86 -23.91
CA ASN A 98 22.61 4.51 -22.51
C ASN A 98 21.34 3.67 -22.23
N GLY A 99 20.47 3.45 -23.23
CA GLY A 99 19.14 2.91 -23.04
C GLY A 99 18.22 3.86 -22.22
N VAL A 100 16.92 3.83 -22.49
CA VAL A 100 15.91 4.55 -21.71
C VAL A 100 14.93 3.55 -21.16
N THR A 101 14.84 3.45 -19.83
CA THR A 101 13.86 2.60 -19.19
C THR A 101 12.60 3.42 -18.88
N VAL A 102 11.46 2.97 -19.41
CA VAL A 102 10.15 3.53 -19.10
C VAL A 102 9.55 2.74 -17.94
N ALA A 103 9.03 3.46 -16.96
CA ALA A 103 8.32 2.82 -15.86
C ALA A 103 6.98 2.24 -16.33
N PRO A 104 6.59 1.06 -15.86
CA PRO A 104 5.25 0.51 -16.10
C PRO A 104 4.16 1.45 -15.57
N VAL A 105 3.09 1.63 -16.33
CA VAL A 105 1.90 2.38 -15.90
C VAL A 105 0.95 1.41 -15.21
N TRP A 106 0.52 1.77 -14.00
CA TRP A 106 -0.37 0.96 -13.19
C TRP A 106 -1.78 1.53 -13.21
N SER A 107 -2.76 0.67 -13.33
CA SER A 107 -4.17 0.98 -13.04
C SER A 107 -4.49 0.55 -11.62
N PHE A 108 -5.27 1.35 -10.90
CA PHE A 108 -5.61 1.11 -9.51
C PHE A 108 -7.12 1.19 -9.29
N ASP A 109 -7.73 0.07 -8.91
CA ASP A 109 -9.12 -0.03 -8.51
C ASP A 109 -9.25 0.11 -6.99
N GLU A 110 -9.63 1.30 -6.55
CA GLU A 110 -9.82 1.61 -5.13
C GLU A 110 -10.91 0.76 -4.46
N GLY A 111 -11.92 0.33 -5.22
CA GLY A 111 -12.99 -0.51 -4.70
C GLY A 111 -12.49 -1.88 -4.28
N ARG A 112 -11.71 -2.54 -5.13
CA ARG A 112 -11.06 -3.82 -4.82
C ARG A 112 -10.09 -3.69 -3.66
N ALA A 113 -9.24 -2.66 -3.67
CA ALA A 113 -8.32 -2.38 -2.57
C ALA A 113 -9.05 -2.25 -1.23
N ASN A 114 -10.19 -1.55 -1.20
CA ASN A 114 -11.01 -1.41 0.00
C ASN A 114 -11.51 -2.75 0.53
N VAL A 115 -11.98 -3.65 -0.34
CA VAL A 115 -12.47 -4.98 0.08
C VAL A 115 -11.34 -5.77 0.74
N THR A 116 -10.19 -5.85 0.08
CA THR A 116 -9.03 -6.58 0.59
C THR A 116 -8.49 -6.00 1.89
N LEU A 117 -8.34 -4.67 1.97
CA LEU A 117 -7.86 -4.00 3.17
C LEU A 117 -8.84 -4.14 4.36
N ARG A 118 -10.15 -4.16 4.13
CA ARG A 118 -11.14 -4.45 5.19
C ARG A 118 -11.06 -5.89 5.66
N GLY A 119 -10.77 -6.83 4.77
CA GLY A 119 -10.48 -8.21 5.16
C GLY A 119 -9.28 -8.27 6.12
N LEU A 120 -8.17 -7.59 5.78
CA LEU A 120 -7.00 -7.49 6.65
C LEU A 120 -7.28 -6.76 7.96
N ALA A 121 -8.14 -5.75 7.96
CA ALA A 121 -8.54 -5.03 9.16
C ALA A 121 -9.11 -5.99 10.21
N SER A 122 -9.91 -6.98 9.82
CA SER A 122 -10.47 -7.95 10.74
C SER A 122 -9.42 -8.80 11.50
N GLU A 123 -8.21 -8.94 10.93
CA GLU A 123 -7.10 -9.65 11.56
C GLU A 123 -6.20 -8.73 12.41
N ILE A 124 -6.19 -7.43 12.08
CA ILE A 124 -5.30 -6.43 12.67
C ILE A 124 -5.98 -5.72 13.83
N ASP A 125 -7.27 -5.40 13.68
CA ASP A 125 -8.01 -4.56 14.59
C ASP A 125 -8.17 -5.22 15.97
N ARG A 126 -7.96 -4.42 17.00
CA ARG A 126 -8.17 -4.80 18.39
C ARG A 126 -8.88 -3.68 19.11
N GLN A 127 -10.00 -4.01 19.72
CA GLN A 127 -10.73 -3.07 20.55
C GLN A 127 -9.90 -2.71 21.81
N PRO A 128 -9.90 -1.43 22.21
CA PRO A 128 -9.27 -1.03 23.47
C PRO A 128 -10.07 -1.62 24.64
N ARG A 129 -9.37 -1.96 25.71
CA ARG A 129 -9.97 -2.36 26.98
C ARG A 129 -9.68 -1.29 28.01
N SER A 130 -10.74 -0.74 28.61
CA SER A 130 -10.62 0.22 29.70
C SER A 130 -10.10 -0.44 30.97
N ALA A 131 -9.39 0.33 31.77
CA ALA A 131 -9.04 -0.10 33.12
C ALA A 131 -10.33 -0.35 33.93
N THR A 132 -10.35 -1.46 34.67
CA THR A 132 -11.48 -1.83 35.52
C THR A 132 -11.04 -1.95 36.98
N LEU A 133 -12.00 -1.74 37.88
CA LEU A 133 -11.82 -1.95 39.31
C LEU A 133 -12.76 -3.08 39.75
N ASN A 134 -12.21 -4.17 40.19
CA ASN A 134 -12.95 -5.31 40.69
C ASN A 134 -12.85 -5.37 42.22
N LEU A 135 -13.99 -5.54 42.88
CA LEU A 135 -14.06 -5.76 44.32
C LEU A 135 -14.21 -7.28 44.58
N GLU A 136 -13.10 -7.97 44.65
CA GLU A 136 -13.04 -9.38 45.03
C GLU A 136 -12.59 -9.50 46.47
N GLY A 137 -13.55 -9.63 47.41
CA GLY A 137 -13.27 -9.67 48.83
C GLY A 137 -12.96 -8.26 49.41
N PRO A 138 -12.13 -8.16 50.47
CA PRO A 138 -11.89 -6.93 51.19
C PRO A 138 -10.91 -5.97 50.49
N LEU A 139 -10.24 -6.42 49.42
CA LEU A 139 -9.23 -5.63 48.72
C LEU A 139 -9.63 -5.35 47.27
N PRO A 140 -9.72 -4.06 46.87
CA PRO A 140 -10.00 -3.70 45.49
C PRO A 140 -8.79 -4.01 44.61
N ARG A 141 -9.03 -4.67 43.47
CA ARG A 141 -8.03 -4.96 42.44
C ARG A 141 -8.32 -4.13 41.18
N SER A 142 -7.31 -3.46 40.67
CA SER A 142 -7.40 -2.77 39.39
C SER A 142 -6.77 -3.62 38.29
N GLU A 143 -7.48 -3.75 37.14
CA GLU A 143 -6.91 -4.28 35.92
C GLU A 143 -6.47 -3.13 35.03
N PRO A 144 -5.25 -3.13 34.48
CA PRO A 144 -4.77 -2.05 33.64
C PRO A 144 -5.50 -1.99 32.30
N ALA A 145 -5.64 -0.79 31.77
CA ALA A 145 -6.14 -0.60 30.42
C ALA A 145 -5.20 -1.16 29.37
N THR A 146 -5.78 -1.59 28.26
CA THR A 146 -5.01 -2.00 27.07
C THR A 146 -5.45 -1.14 25.90
N ALA A 147 -4.50 -0.47 25.25
CA ALA A 147 -4.78 0.29 24.03
C ALA A 147 -5.21 -0.66 22.90
N GLY A 148 -6.22 -0.23 22.17
CA GLY A 148 -6.62 -0.86 20.93
C GLY A 148 -5.81 -0.37 19.75
N ARG A 149 -6.10 -0.91 18.58
CA ARG A 149 -5.51 -0.51 17.30
C ARG A 149 -6.46 -0.84 16.17
N GLU A 150 -6.41 -0.05 15.11
CA GLU A 150 -7.19 -0.33 13.90
C GLU A 150 -6.39 0.00 12.64
N LEU A 151 -6.67 -0.72 11.56
CA LEU A 151 -6.13 -0.42 10.25
C LEU A 151 -6.86 0.79 9.68
N ASP A 152 -6.13 1.88 9.42
CA ASP A 152 -6.65 3.00 8.65
C ASP A 152 -6.66 2.64 7.16
N VAL A 153 -7.79 2.06 6.74
CA VAL A 153 -8.00 1.61 5.35
C VAL A 153 -7.88 2.77 4.36
N ALA A 154 -8.39 3.95 4.73
CA ALA A 154 -8.36 5.13 3.85
C ALA A 154 -6.93 5.64 3.65
N ALA A 155 -6.16 5.77 4.74
CA ALA A 155 -4.77 6.18 4.67
C ALA A 155 -3.89 5.15 3.96
N THR A 156 -4.12 3.85 4.18
CA THR A 156 -3.38 2.78 3.50
C THR A 156 -3.66 2.78 2.01
N ARG A 157 -4.93 2.89 1.60
CA ARG A 157 -5.34 3.01 0.20
C ARG A 157 -4.71 4.22 -0.48
N TRP A 158 -4.73 5.38 0.18
CA TRP A 158 -4.10 6.59 -0.33
C TRP A 158 -2.60 6.39 -0.55
N ARG A 159 -1.89 5.76 0.40
CA ARG A 159 -0.45 5.41 0.25
C ARG A 159 -0.22 4.49 -0.94
N LEU A 160 -1.07 3.47 -1.14
CA LEU A 160 -1.01 2.59 -2.32
C LEU A 160 -1.07 3.40 -3.61
N GLY A 161 -2.05 4.30 -3.75
CA GLY A 161 -2.17 5.16 -4.91
C GLY A 161 -0.94 6.04 -5.16
N GLN A 162 -0.37 6.62 -4.09
CA GLN A 162 0.82 7.46 -4.20
C GLN A 162 2.06 6.69 -4.66
N VAL A 163 2.33 5.52 -4.09
CA VAL A 163 3.53 4.76 -4.46
C VAL A 163 3.47 4.24 -5.89
N LEU A 164 2.27 3.95 -6.42
CA LEU A 164 2.11 3.50 -7.80
C LEU A 164 2.50 4.55 -8.84
N THR A 165 2.45 5.84 -8.50
CA THR A 165 2.91 6.92 -9.40
C THR A 165 4.43 6.93 -9.59
N SER A 166 5.18 6.42 -8.60
CA SER A 166 6.65 6.35 -8.63
C SER A 166 7.16 4.96 -9.04
N GLY A 167 6.28 3.98 -9.16
CA GLY A 167 6.56 2.59 -9.44
C GLY A 167 6.09 1.68 -8.31
N LEU A 168 5.89 0.40 -8.62
CA LEU A 168 5.42 -0.57 -7.62
C LEU A 168 6.55 -0.93 -6.64
N PRO A 169 6.40 -0.69 -5.33
CA PRO A 169 7.37 -1.10 -4.32
C PRO A 169 7.26 -2.60 -4.04
N GLN A 170 8.29 -3.19 -3.45
CA GLN A 170 8.25 -4.59 -2.99
C GLN A 170 7.41 -4.74 -1.71
N SER A 171 7.37 -3.72 -0.88
CA SER A 171 6.60 -3.71 0.36
C SER A 171 6.02 -2.34 0.67
N LEU A 172 4.91 -2.32 1.42
CA LEU A 172 4.24 -1.12 1.90
C LEU A 172 3.86 -1.29 3.36
N ASP A 173 4.19 -0.30 4.18
CA ASP A 173 3.78 -0.27 5.58
C ASP A 173 2.31 0.18 5.70
N LEU A 174 1.53 -0.61 6.41
CA LEU A 174 0.14 -0.32 6.72
C LEU A 174 0.01 0.92 7.61
N ALA A 175 -1.03 1.70 7.42
CA ALA A 175 -1.35 2.80 8.30
C ALA A 175 -2.16 2.28 9.49
N ILE A 176 -1.54 2.13 10.64
CA ILE A 176 -2.20 1.67 11.86
C ILE A 176 -2.47 2.86 12.77
N ARG A 177 -3.70 2.97 13.24
CA ARG A 177 -4.14 3.98 14.21
C ARG A 177 -4.31 3.36 15.59
N PRO A 178 -3.66 3.87 16.63
CA PRO A 178 -3.93 3.42 17.99
C PRO A 178 -5.30 3.91 18.45
N LEU A 179 -6.03 3.05 19.19
CA LEU A 179 -7.30 3.38 19.82
C LEU A 179 -7.07 3.51 21.33
N ALA A 180 -7.37 4.69 21.87
CA ALA A 180 -7.26 4.91 23.32
C ALA A 180 -8.42 4.24 24.06
N PRO A 181 -8.17 3.63 25.22
CA PRO A 181 -9.24 3.17 26.11
C PRO A 181 -10.01 4.35 26.70
N THR A 182 -11.30 4.15 26.99
CA THR A 182 -12.14 5.18 27.59
C THR A 182 -11.67 5.55 29.01
N VAL A 183 -11.20 4.57 29.76
CA VAL A 183 -10.58 4.75 31.08
C VAL A 183 -9.16 4.23 31.01
N ALA A 184 -8.19 5.12 31.05
CA ALA A 184 -6.78 4.77 30.91
C ALA A 184 -6.19 4.21 32.22
N ASP A 185 -6.69 4.71 33.38
CA ASP A 185 -6.18 4.34 34.69
C ASP A 185 -7.31 4.25 35.71
N ALA A 186 -7.35 3.19 36.50
CA ALA A 186 -8.28 2.96 37.61
C ALA A 186 -7.59 3.09 39.00
N GLU A 187 -6.32 3.46 39.03
CA GLU A 187 -5.56 3.51 40.28
C GLU A 187 -6.11 4.53 41.28
N GLY A 188 -6.55 5.69 40.78
CA GLY A 188 -7.22 6.68 41.62
C GLY A 188 -8.56 6.19 42.21
N ALA A 189 -9.29 5.39 41.46
CA ALA A 189 -10.51 4.74 41.95
C ALA A 189 -10.20 3.66 42.97
N ARG A 190 -9.13 2.87 42.76
CA ARG A 190 -8.65 1.84 43.69
C ARG A 190 -8.30 2.43 45.04
N LYS A 191 -7.52 3.52 45.09
CA LYS A 191 -7.12 4.20 46.32
C LYS A 191 -8.34 4.69 47.09
N ARG A 192 -9.30 5.33 46.42
CA ARG A 192 -10.55 5.78 47.07
C ARG A 192 -11.38 4.61 47.62
N ALA A 193 -11.43 3.51 46.88
CA ALA A 193 -12.13 2.30 47.36
C ALA A 193 -11.47 1.73 48.60
N GLU A 194 -10.14 1.68 48.67
CA GLU A 194 -9.38 1.25 49.85
C GLU A 194 -9.65 2.16 51.06
N GLU A 195 -9.64 3.47 50.86
CA GLU A 195 -9.94 4.44 51.92
C GLU A 195 -11.37 4.29 52.47
N LEU A 196 -12.33 4.02 51.59
CA LEU A 196 -13.72 3.81 51.98
C LEU A 196 -13.91 2.48 52.71
N LEU A 197 -13.27 1.42 52.26
CA LEU A 197 -13.34 0.11 52.90
C LEU A 197 -12.57 0.04 54.24
N ALA A 198 -11.56 0.85 54.42
CA ALA A 198 -10.81 0.98 55.68
C ALA A 198 -11.60 1.75 56.78
N ARG A 199 -12.67 2.43 56.43
CA ARG A 199 -13.50 3.14 57.42
C ARG A 199 -14.39 2.13 58.15
N GLN A 200 -14.21 2.01 59.50
CA GLN A 200 -15.10 1.25 60.36
C GLN A 200 -16.46 1.96 60.44
N VAL A 201 -17.50 1.24 60.07
CA VAL A 201 -18.87 1.69 60.28
C VAL A 201 -19.37 1.09 61.59
N THR A 202 -19.53 1.89 62.60
CA THR A 202 -20.17 1.46 63.89
C THR A 202 -21.68 1.64 63.75
N VAL A 203 -22.41 0.51 63.70
CA VAL A 203 -23.86 0.56 63.75
C VAL A 203 -24.27 0.52 65.22
N VAL A 204 -24.86 1.63 65.70
CA VAL A 204 -25.47 1.74 67.04
C VAL A 204 -26.93 1.35 66.91
N TYR A 205 -27.31 0.32 67.63
CA TYR A 205 -28.71 -0.09 67.79
C TYR A 205 -29.26 0.56 69.07
N ASP A 206 -30.24 1.46 68.94
CA ASP A 206 -31.03 1.93 70.07
C ASP A 206 -32.27 1.03 70.21
N GLU A 207 -32.46 0.43 71.39
CA GLU A 207 -33.67 -0.33 71.78
C GLU A 207 -34.80 0.62 72.21
#